data_cbaa574b3fb473ffece8b134a23ffc28
#
_entry.id   cbaa574b3fb473ffece8b134a23ffc28
#
_cell.length_a   1.000
_cell.length_b   1.000
_cell.length_c   1.000
_cell.angle_alpha   90.00
_cell.angle_beta   90.00
_cell.angle_gamma   90.00
#
_symmetry.space_group_name_H-M   'P 1'
#
loop_
_entity.id
_entity.type
_entity.pdbx_description
1 polymer ?
#
loop_
_entity_poly.entity_id
_entity_poly.type
_entity_poly.pdbx_seq_one_letter_code
_entity_poly.pdbx_strand_id
1 'polypeptide(L)'
;MADTPDQEKVDVARTALGAGRTALGIELGSTRIKAVLVGPGGAVLATGSHEWSNQFVDGLWTYDLESVWTGVQDCYARLAADVESRYAVPLTTVGALGVSAMMHGYLAFDGDGELLVPFRTWRNSNTDAASGELTELFGHNIPHRWSVAHVYQAILDGEEHVARLAHLTTLAGYVHWQLSGEKVLGVGDASGMFPIDIETGDYDRTMAAQFGALARVRELPWQLDDVLPAVAVAGETAGRLTDDGARLLDPGGTLRAGVPMCPPEGDAGTGMVATNSVAPRTGNVSAGTSIFAMVVLEHPLGGVHREIDLVTTPVGDLVAMVHCNNGTSDLDAWVGLFAEFARSAGVELDSTTVYGTLYAQALEGDPDGGGLLAYNYLSGEPLASLDHGRPLFARTPNGRMSLPNFMRTHLLATLATLREGMDLLVTRENVALDSMFAHGGLFKTRTVGQRLLAAAIRTPVSVGEIAGEGGAWGMALLADFLRDGRYDRLGDYLASEVFRKAETETIAPVDDDVTGFDAYMRRHRAGMPVERSAIEALG
;
A
#
# COMPACT_ATOMS: atom_id res chain seq x y z
N MET A 1 -24.31 -21.67 -11.99
CA MET A 1 -25.01 -22.34 -10.89
C MET A 1 -24.33 -21.86 -9.63
N ALA A 2 -25.03 -21.14 -8.75
CA ALA A 2 -24.43 -20.74 -7.47
C ALA A 2 -24.17 -22.01 -6.67
N ASP A 3 -22.93 -22.24 -6.27
CA ASP A 3 -22.56 -23.33 -5.37
C ASP A 3 -23.40 -23.21 -4.09
N THR A 4 -24.16 -24.23 -3.77
CA THR A 4 -24.86 -24.32 -2.48
C THR A 4 -23.76 -24.39 -1.41
N PRO A 5 -23.71 -23.45 -0.45
CA PRO A 5 -22.66 -23.47 0.57
C PRO A 5 -22.69 -24.83 1.29
N ASP A 6 -21.50 -25.38 1.50
CA ASP A 6 -21.32 -26.58 2.31
C ASP A 6 -21.91 -26.31 3.70
N GLN A 7 -22.96 -27.05 4.07
CA GLN A 7 -23.73 -26.81 5.30
C GLN A 7 -22.84 -26.84 6.55
N GLU A 8 -21.78 -27.65 6.54
CA GLU A 8 -20.83 -27.75 7.63
C GLU A 8 -20.06 -26.40 7.80
N LYS A 9 -19.66 -25.76 6.70
CA LYS A 9 -19.01 -24.44 6.73
C LYS A 9 -19.94 -23.36 7.25
N VAL A 10 -21.22 -23.41 6.88
CA VAL A 10 -22.24 -22.47 7.38
C VAL A 10 -22.44 -22.62 8.89
N ASP A 11 -22.49 -23.84 9.41
CA ASP A 11 -22.71 -24.11 10.83
C ASP A 11 -21.47 -23.73 11.68
N VAL A 12 -20.25 -23.92 11.13
CA VAL A 12 -19.00 -23.43 11.74
C VAL A 12 -18.99 -21.91 11.82
N ALA A 13 -19.38 -21.23 10.73
CA ALA A 13 -19.44 -19.77 10.68
C ALA A 13 -20.48 -19.21 11.67
N ARG A 14 -21.68 -19.80 11.74
CA ARG A 14 -22.71 -19.42 12.72
C ARG A 14 -22.22 -19.57 14.17
N THR A 15 -21.50 -20.65 14.43
CA THR A 15 -20.93 -20.90 15.77
C THR A 15 -19.87 -19.84 16.10
N ALA A 16 -19.02 -19.47 15.14
CA ALA A 16 -18.01 -18.43 15.31
C ALA A 16 -18.64 -17.06 15.56
N LEU A 17 -19.65 -16.69 14.76
CA LEU A 17 -20.44 -15.45 14.90
C LEU A 17 -21.11 -15.36 16.27
N GLY A 18 -21.85 -16.39 16.68
CA GLY A 18 -22.55 -16.42 17.97
C GLY A 18 -21.63 -16.39 19.19
N ALA A 19 -20.40 -16.90 19.05
CA ALA A 19 -19.38 -16.91 20.10
C ALA A 19 -18.45 -15.68 20.08
N GLY A 20 -18.63 -14.70 19.16
CA GLY A 20 -17.72 -13.58 18.99
C GLY A 20 -16.29 -13.99 18.57
N ARG A 21 -16.13 -15.15 17.93
CA ARG A 21 -14.82 -15.64 17.45
C ARG A 21 -14.58 -15.24 16.00
N THR A 22 -14.80 -13.96 15.72
CA THR A 22 -14.62 -13.32 14.42
C THR A 22 -13.80 -12.06 14.60
N ALA A 23 -13.19 -11.56 13.55
CA ALA A 23 -12.51 -10.27 13.57
C ALA A 23 -12.93 -9.43 12.36
N LEU A 24 -13.11 -8.13 12.58
CA LEU A 24 -13.54 -7.17 11.59
C LEU A 24 -12.38 -6.23 11.24
N GLY A 25 -12.06 -6.15 9.94
CA GLY A 25 -11.16 -5.13 9.39
C GLY A 25 -11.92 -4.17 8.49
N ILE A 26 -11.70 -2.88 8.68
CA ILE A 26 -12.24 -1.80 7.84
C ILE A 26 -11.06 -1.08 7.21
N GLU A 27 -11.06 -0.92 5.89
CA GLU A 27 -10.04 -0.21 5.13
C GLU A 27 -10.64 0.95 4.35
N LEU A 28 -10.10 2.15 4.55
CA LEU A 28 -10.44 3.34 3.78
C LEU A 28 -9.39 3.55 2.66
N GLY A 29 -9.57 2.85 1.54
CA GLY A 29 -8.72 2.99 0.35
C GLY A 29 -9.08 4.22 -0.48
N SER A 30 -8.24 4.62 -1.43
CA SER A 30 -8.40 5.87 -2.20
C SER A 30 -9.68 5.96 -3.05
N THR A 31 -10.27 4.85 -3.44
CA THR A 31 -11.48 4.82 -4.30
C THR A 31 -12.61 4.00 -3.71
N ARG A 32 -12.34 3.28 -2.64
CA ARG A 32 -13.30 2.37 -2.03
C ARG A 32 -13.00 2.17 -0.55
N ILE A 33 -14.04 2.23 0.27
CA ILE A 33 -14.02 1.74 1.65
C ILE A 33 -14.45 0.28 1.61
N LYS A 34 -13.73 -0.60 2.30
CA LYS A 34 -14.02 -2.02 2.39
C LYS A 34 -14.09 -2.48 3.83
N ALA A 35 -14.95 -3.43 4.10
CA ALA A 35 -15.01 -4.13 5.39
C ALA A 35 -14.98 -5.64 5.15
N VAL A 36 -14.19 -6.35 5.92
CA VAL A 36 -14.04 -7.80 5.86
C VAL A 36 -14.20 -8.39 7.25
N LEU A 37 -15.11 -9.35 7.38
CA LEU A 37 -15.27 -10.15 8.57
C LEU A 37 -14.61 -11.51 8.36
N VAL A 38 -13.65 -11.85 9.21
CA VAL A 38 -12.99 -13.15 9.18
C VAL A 38 -13.39 -14.02 10.35
N GLY A 39 -13.42 -15.32 10.10
CA GLY A 39 -13.55 -16.39 11.08
C GLY A 39 -12.23 -17.11 11.30
N PRO A 40 -12.27 -18.29 11.95
CA PRO A 40 -11.08 -19.10 12.24
C PRO A 40 -10.22 -19.35 11.00
N GLY A 41 -8.90 -19.16 11.14
CA GLY A 41 -7.93 -19.35 10.07
C GLY A 41 -7.98 -18.27 8.98
N GLY A 42 -8.49 -17.08 9.29
CA GLY A 42 -8.57 -15.96 8.34
C GLY A 42 -9.62 -16.13 7.24
N ALA A 43 -10.52 -17.13 7.36
CA ALA A 43 -11.57 -17.39 6.36
C ALA A 43 -12.54 -16.21 6.27
N VAL A 44 -12.75 -15.66 5.08
CA VAL A 44 -13.69 -14.56 4.84
C VAL A 44 -15.12 -15.06 5.00
N LEU A 45 -15.84 -14.51 5.97
CA LEU A 45 -17.25 -14.83 6.24
C LEU A 45 -18.19 -13.88 5.51
N ALA A 46 -17.91 -12.58 5.54
CA ALA A 46 -18.73 -11.56 4.90
C ALA A 46 -17.90 -10.37 4.49
N THR A 47 -18.41 -9.59 3.53
CA THR A 47 -17.78 -8.38 3.05
C THR A 47 -18.77 -7.24 2.89
N GLY A 48 -18.27 -6.01 2.99
CA GLY A 48 -19.01 -4.80 2.66
C GLY A 48 -18.10 -3.86 1.87
N SER A 49 -18.70 -3.01 1.04
CA SER A 49 -17.92 -2.00 0.32
C SER A 49 -18.75 -0.77 -0.02
N HIS A 50 -18.08 0.38 -0.03
CA HIS A 50 -18.65 1.66 -0.45
C HIS A 50 -17.67 2.33 -1.41
N GLU A 51 -18.16 2.80 -2.56
CA GLU A 51 -17.36 3.55 -3.52
C GLU A 51 -17.38 5.04 -3.15
N TRP A 52 -16.20 5.64 -3.12
CA TRP A 52 -16.03 7.07 -2.89
C TRP A 52 -14.89 7.63 -3.73
N SER A 53 -14.69 8.94 -3.73
CA SER A 53 -13.61 9.57 -4.46
C SER A 53 -13.06 10.76 -3.71
N ASN A 54 -11.76 11.00 -3.87
CA ASN A 54 -11.14 12.22 -3.39
C ASN A 54 -11.62 13.44 -4.21
N GLN A 55 -11.57 14.59 -3.57
CA GLN A 55 -11.94 15.87 -4.14
C GLN A 55 -10.68 16.71 -4.31
N PHE A 56 -10.69 17.56 -5.35
CA PHE A 56 -9.64 18.57 -5.51
C PHE A 56 -10.28 19.94 -5.27
N VAL A 57 -9.99 20.51 -4.10
CA VAL A 57 -10.60 21.76 -3.63
C VAL A 57 -9.50 22.73 -3.26
N ASP A 58 -9.53 23.94 -3.79
CA ASP A 58 -8.57 25.02 -3.52
C ASP A 58 -7.10 24.58 -3.69
N GLY A 59 -6.84 23.75 -4.68
CA GLY A 59 -5.48 23.26 -4.98
C GLY A 59 -5.02 22.08 -4.11
N LEU A 60 -5.89 21.50 -3.29
CA LEU A 60 -5.59 20.38 -2.41
C LEU A 60 -6.46 19.16 -2.70
N TRP A 61 -5.85 17.98 -2.68
CA TRP A 61 -6.53 16.71 -2.67
C TRP A 61 -7.02 16.39 -1.25
N THR A 62 -8.32 16.21 -1.09
CA THR A 62 -8.97 16.03 0.21
C THR A 62 -10.10 15.00 0.17
N TYR A 63 -10.54 14.57 1.35
CA TYR A 63 -11.82 13.92 1.61
C TYR A 63 -12.52 14.70 2.73
N ASP A 64 -13.80 14.94 2.55
CA ASP A 64 -14.65 15.50 3.60
C ASP A 64 -14.92 14.45 4.69
N LEU A 65 -14.81 14.83 5.97
CA LEU A 65 -14.98 13.90 7.10
C LEU A 65 -16.42 13.39 7.25
N GLU A 66 -17.42 14.13 6.79
CA GLU A 66 -18.81 13.65 6.74
C GLU A 66 -18.94 12.50 5.73
N SER A 67 -18.27 12.64 4.59
CA SER A 67 -18.20 11.58 3.56
C SER A 67 -17.47 10.33 4.06
N VAL A 68 -16.44 10.49 4.91
CA VAL A 68 -15.77 9.37 5.60
C VAL A 68 -16.78 8.55 6.38
N TRP A 69 -17.57 9.20 7.25
CA TRP A 69 -18.54 8.49 8.09
C TRP A 69 -19.71 7.90 7.30
N THR A 70 -20.22 8.63 6.33
CA THR A 70 -21.25 8.09 5.41
C THR A 70 -20.77 6.80 4.76
N GLY A 71 -19.53 6.80 4.27
CA GLY A 71 -18.96 5.64 3.60
C GLY A 71 -18.67 4.46 4.54
N VAL A 72 -18.12 4.72 5.74
CA VAL A 72 -17.84 3.70 6.76
C VAL A 72 -19.14 3.03 7.23
N GLN A 73 -20.18 3.82 7.48
CA GLN A 73 -21.51 3.34 7.90
C GLN A 73 -22.17 2.49 6.81
N ASP A 74 -22.20 2.94 5.55
CA ASP A 74 -22.76 2.17 4.43
C ASP A 74 -21.97 0.87 4.22
N CYS A 75 -20.65 0.94 4.30
CA CYS A 75 -19.77 -0.23 4.17
C CYS A 75 -20.05 -1.28 5.27
N TYR A 76 -20.16 -0.85 6.53
CA TYR A 76 -20.50 -1.72 7.65
C TYR A 76 -21.91 -2.30 7.52
N ALA A 77 -22.90 -1.48 7.17
CA ALA A 77 -24.28 -1.93 6.98
C ALA A 77 -24.39 -3.03 5.90
N ARG A 78 -23.64 -2.88 4.78
CA ARG A 78 -23.58 -3.91 3.73
C ARG A 78 -22.94 -5.20 4.22
N LEU A 79 -21.88 -5.11 5.01
CA LEU A 79 -21.23 -6.27 5.62
C LEU A 79 -22.22 -6.97 6.59
N ALA A 80 -22.91 -6.23 7.45
CA ALA A 80 -23.90 -6.78 8.37
C ALA A 80 -25.06 -7.47 7.63
N ALA A 81 -25.53 -6.88 6.53
CA ALA A 81 -26.54 -7.48 5.66
C ALA A 81 -26.03 -8.76 4.95
N ASP A 82 -24.76 -8.80 4.54
CA ASP A 82 -24.14 -10.02 3.95
C ASP A 82 -24.06 -11.14 4.99
N VAL A 83 -23.72 -10.84 6.26
CA VAL A 83 -23.77 -11.79 7.38
C VAL A 83 -25.17 -12.35 7.55
N GLU A 84 -26.19 -11.50 7.63
CA GLU A 84 -27.57 -11.92 7.83
C GLU A 84 -28.07 -12.77 6.65
N SER A 85 -27.74 -12.36 5.43
CA SER A 85 -28.10 -13.09 4.20
C SER A 85 -27.49 -14.49 4.14
N ARG A 86 -26.21 -14.64 4.49
CA ARG A 86 -25.49 -15.92 4.41
C ARG A 86 -25.78 -16.85 5.58
N TYR A 87 -25.93 -16.28 6.77
CA TYR A 87 -25.94 -17.07 8.01
C TYR A 87 -27.25 -16.97 8.79
N ALA A 88 -28.19 -16.12 8.39
CA ALA A 88 -29.47 -15.88 9.06
C ALA A 88 -29.31 -15.53 10.57
N VAL A 89 -28.25 -14.77 10.89
CA VAL A 89 -27.98 -14.24 12.24
C VAL A 89 -27.57 -12.77 12.15
N PRO A 90 -28.00 -11.91 13.06
CA PRO A 90 -27.54 -10.53 13.10
C PRO A 90 -26.11 -10.43 13.63
N LEU A 91 -25.33 -9.46 13.11
CA LEU A 91 -23.98 -9.18 13.59
C LEU A 91 -24.07 -8.28 14.84
N THR A 92 -24.12 -8.87 16.02
CA THR A 92 -24.26 -8.13 17.30
C THR A 92 -22.95 -7.83 17.99
N THR A 93 -21.88 -8.57 17.67
CA THR A 93 -20.54 -8.41 18.23
C THR A 93 -19.51 -9.09 17.34
N VAL A 94 -18.26 -8.68 17.48
CA VAL A 94 -17.07 -9.34 16.91
C VAL A 94 -16.04 -9.53 18.03
N GLY A 95 -15.08 -10.41 17.84
CA GLY A 95 -14.04 -10.67 18.83
C GLY A 95 -12.97 -9.59 18.92
N ALA A 96 -12.67 -8.95 17.78
CA ALA A 96 -11.83 -7.76 17.68
C ALA A 96 -12.18 -6.97 16.42
N LEU A 97 -11.76 -5.69 16.41
CA LEU A 97 -11.97 -4.75 15.30
C LEU A 97 -10.67 -4.00 15.02
N GLY A 98 -10.38 -3.75 13.74
CA GLY A 98 -9.29 -2.89 13.31
C GLY A 98 -9.68 -1.97 12.17
N VAL A 99 -9.00 -0.84 12.10
CA VAL A 99 -9.18 0.18 11.07
C VAL A 99 -7.86 0.39 10.32
N SER A 100 -7.93 0.40 9.01
CA SER A 100 -6.84 0.76 8.13
C SER A 100 -7.27 1.85 7.17
N ALA A 101 -6.33 2.66 6.72
CA ALA A 101 -6.61 3.65 5.69
C ALA A 101 -5.39 3.83 4.78
N MET A 102 -5.58 4.58 3.69
CA MET A 102 -4.47 5.09 2.91
C MET A 102 -3.48 5.79 3.84
N MET A 103 -2.24 5.40 3.75
CA MET A 103 -1.15 5.86 4.61
C MET A 103 -0.85 7.34 4.41
N HIS A 104 -0.20 7.98 5.39
CA HIS A 104 0.23 9.38 5.34
C HIS A 104 -0.91 10.42 5.41
N GLY A 105 -0.55 11.68 5.12
CA GLY A 105 -1.47 12.80 5.10
C GLY A 105 -1.43 13.64 6.36
N TYR A 106 -2.31 14.65 6.41
CA TYR A 106 -2.30 15.68 7.45
C TYR A 106 -3.72 15.96 7.91
N LEU A 107 -4.07 15.41 9.05
CA LEU A 107 -5.30 15.68 9.79
C LEU A 107 -4.93 16.37 11.10
N ALA A 108 -5.20 17.67 11.19
CA ALA A 108 -4.80 18.56 12.28
C ALA A 108 -6.02 19.02 13.06
N PHE A 109 -6.02 18.77 14.36
CA PHE A 109 -7.14 19.10 15.27
C PHE A 109 -6.68 20.03 16.38
N ASP A 110 -7.62 20.87 16.88
CA ASP A 110 -7.40 21.68 18.07
C ASP A 110 -7.73 20.91 19.37
N GLY A 111 -7.64 21.62 20.51
CA GLY A 111 -7.87 21.02 21.83
C GLY A 111 -9.31 20.55 22.08
N ASP A 112 -10.27 21.07 21.33
CA ASP A 112 -11.68 20.69 21.39
C ASP A 112 -12.01 19.53 20.43
N GLY A 113 -11.04 19.12 19.60
CA GLY A 113 -11.19 18.05 18.61
C GLY A 113 -11.79 18.51 17.28
N GLU A 114 -11.79 19.82 17.02
CA GLU A 114 -12.26 20.39 15.76
C GLU A 114 -11.16 20.38 14.70
N LEU A 115 -11.52 19.99 13.47
CA LEU A 115 -10.59 19.96 12.34
C LEU A 115 -10.17 21.40 11.99
N LEU A 116 -8.87 21.66 12.02
CA LEU A 116 -8.30 23.00 11.84
C LEU A 116 -8.23 23.45 10.38
N VAL A 117 -7.94 22.52 9.49
CA VAL A 117 -7.83 22.73 8.03
C VAL A 117 -8.35 21.49 7.29
N PRO A 118 -8.76 21.60 6.02
CA PRO A 118 -9.15 20.43 5.24
C PRO A 118 -8.07 19.33 5.26
N PHE A 119 -8.50 18.08 5.29
CA PHE A 119 -7.60 16.93 5.24
C PHE A 119 -6.69 17.00 4.00
N ARG A 120 -5.37 17.00 4.19
CA ARG A 120 -4.39 16.93 3.10
C ARG A 120 -3.98 15.47 2.93
N THR A 121 -4.39 14.85 1.83
CA THR A 121 -4.11 13.42 1.55
C THR A 121 -2.67 13.20 1.11
N TRP A 122 -2.25 11.94 1.02
CA TRP A 122 -0.95 11.51 0.47
C TRP A 122 -0.64 12.03 -0.94
N ARG A 123 -1.67 12.49 -1.69
CA ARG A 123 -1.51 13.04 -3.05
C ARG A 123 -0.98 14.47 -3.08
N ASN A 124 -1.00 15.15 -1.94
CA ASN A 124 -0.46 16.50 -1.84
C ASN A 124 1.06 16.42 -1.66
N SER A 125 1.78 17.02 -2.60
CA SER A 125 3.25 17.04 -2.64
C SER A 125 3.83 18.46 -2.56
N ASN A 126 3.05 19.42 -2.07
CA ASN A 126 3.44 20.83 -1.94
C ASN A 126 4.26 21.11 -0.67
N THR A 127 5.21 20.24 -0.35
CA THR A 127 6.03 20.27 0.86
C THR A 127 7.52 20.17 0.55
N ASP A 128 7.95 20.65 -0.61
CA ASP A 128 9.34 20.54 -1.08
C ASP A 128 10.36 21.14 -0.12
N ALA A 129 10.10 22.36 0.38
CA ALA A 129 11.01 23.04 1.30
C ALA A 129 11.13 22.28 2.62
N ALA A 130 9.99 21.88 3.21
CA ALA A 130 9.97 21.13 4.46
C ALA A 130 10.63 19.76 4.33
N SER A 131 10.31 19.01 3.27
CA SER A 131 10.91 17.71 2.98
C SER A 131 12.43 17.81 2.84
N GLY A 132 12.91 18.79 2.08
CA GLY A 132 14.34 19.03 1.88
C GLY A 132 15.08 19.35 3.17
N GLU A 133 14.59 20.35 3.93
CA GLU A 133 15.21 20.77 5.19
C GLU A 133 15.20 19.66 6.26
N LEU A 134 14.08 18.93 6.40
CA LEU A 134 13.99 17.85 7.37
C LEU A 134 14.83 16.63 7.00
N THR A 135 14.91 16.29 5.70
CA THR A 135 15.80 15.21 5.23
C THR A 135 17.26 15.52 5.57
N GLU A 136 17.70 16.76 5.37
CA GLU A 136 19.06 17.20 5.69
C GLU A 136 19.31 17.21 7.21
N LEU A 137 18.33 17.71 7.97
CA LEU A 137 18.40 17.81 9.43
C LEU A 137 18.51 16.44 10.11
N PHE A 138 17.69 15.49 9.69
CA PHE A 138 17.59 14.18 10.32
C PHE A 138 18.61 13.17 9.77
N GLY A 139 19.18 13.42 8.58
CA GLY A 139 19.93 12.39 7.86
C GLY A 139 19.04 11.17 7.53
N HIS A 140 17.74 11.39 7.33
CA HIS A 140 16.72 10.40 7.04
C HIS A 140 15.80 10.95 5.95
N ASN A 141 15.41 10.12 4.96
CA ASN A 141 14.52 10.59 3.90
C ASN A 141 13.13 10.93 4.48
N ILE A 142 12.68 12.15 4.29
CA ILE A 142 11.34 12.61 4.67
C ILE A 142 10.54 12.88 3.39
N PRO A 143 9.71 11.96 2.93
CA PRO A 143 8.90 12.15 1.73
C PRO A 143 7.90 13.28 1.86
N HIS A 144 7.56 13.92 0.73
CA HIS A 144 6.62 15.06 0.69
C HIS A 144 5.26 14.78 1.32
N ARG A 145 4.80 13.54 1.26
CA ARG A 145 3.48 13.10 1.73
C ARG A 145 3.39 12.82 3.23
N TRP A 146 4.52 12.81 3.95
CA TRP A 146 4.55 12.52 5.38
C TRP A 146 3.94 13.66 6.21
N SER A 147 3.30 13.30 7.32
CA SER A 147 2.62 14.28 8.19
C SER A 147 3.58 15.34 8.73
N VAL A 148 4.82 14.97 9.08
CA VAL A 148 5.84 15.91 9.54
C VAL A 148 6.26 16.90 8.45
N ALA A 149 6.30 16.49 7.18
CA ALA A 149 6.58 17.39 6.08
C ALA A 149 5.45 18.43 5.92
N HIS A 150 4.19 17.99 6.03
CA HIS A 150 3.04 18.90 5.97
C HIS A 150 2.97 19.88 7.13
N VAL A 151 3.20 19.43 8.37
CA VAL A 151 3.18 20.35 9.52
C VAL A 151 4.33 21.34 9.45
N TYR A 152 5.53 20.91 9.04
CA TYR A 152 6.65 21.83 8.91
C TYR A 152 6.47 22.80 7.73
N GLN A 153 5.89 22.36 6.62
CA GLN A 153 5.55 23.26 5.52
C GLN A 153 4.54 24.33 5.97
N ALA A 154 3.49 23.93 6.71
CA ALA A 154 2.52 24.89 7.27
C ALA A 154 3.19 25.91 8.22
N ILE A 155 4.20 25.50 8.99
CA ILE A 155 5.03 26.40 9.82
C ILE A 155 5.84 27.35 8.95
N LEU A 156 6.48 26.86 7.87
CA LEU A 156 7.27 27.67 6.94
C LEU A 156 6.40 28.72 6.25
N ASP A 157 5.19 28.35 5.86
CA ASP A 157 4.23 29.20 5.17
C ASP A 157 3.49 30.17 6.12
N GLY A 158 3.66 29.99 7.45
CA GLY A 158 3.04 30.84 8.46
C GLY A 158 1.53 30.65 8.57
N GLU A 159 1.03 29.42 8.33
CA GLU A 159 -0.41 29.12 8.44
C GLU A 159 -0.90 29.30 9.88
N GLU A 160 -1.97 30.09 10.07
CA GLU A 160 -2.46 30.49 11.41
C GLU A 160 -2.92 29.31 12.28
N HIS A 161 -3.39 28.22 11.67
CA HIS A 161 -3.90 27.06 12.40
C HIS A 161 -2.81 26.34 13.22
N VAL A 162 -1.54 26.46 12.82
CA VAL A 162 -0.41 25.76 13.46
C VAL A 162 -0.32 26.11 14.96
N ALA A 163 -0.63 27.35 15.34
CA ALA A 163 -0.59 27.77 16.74
C ALA A 163 -1.69 27.11 17.61
N ARG A 164 -2.73 26.57 16.99
CA ARG A 164 -3.85 25.89 17.68
C ARG A 164 -3.77 24.37 17.62
N LEU A 165 -2.74 23.82 16.98
CA LEU A 165 -2.56 22.37 16.83
C LEU A 165 -2.44 21.70 18.21
N ALA A 166 -3.29 20.73 18.48
CA ALA A 166 -3.30 19.93 19.70
C ALA A 166 -3.30 18.42 19.43
N HIS A 167 -3.63 18.02 18.19
CA HIS A 167 -3.54 16.63 17.79
C HIS A 167 -3.34 16.53 16.27
N LEU A 168 -2.36 15.72 15.86
CA LEU A 168 -2.05 15.41 14.48
C LEU A 168 -2.21 13.90 14.29
N THR A 169 -2.91 13.47 13.24
CA THR A 169 -3.13 12.04 13.00
C THR A 169 -3.30 11.74 11.51
N THR A 170 -3.40 10.46 11.19
CA THR A 170 -3.78 9.92 9.88
C THR A 170 -5.28 9.64 9.80
N LEU A 171 -5.76 9.26 8.62
CA LEU A 171 -7.16 8.90 8.45
C LEU A 171 -7.54 7.64 9.26
N ALA A 172 -6.66 6.63 9.32
CA ALA A 172 -6.87 5.45 10.15
C ALA A 172 -6.94 5.80 11.63
N GLY A 173 -6.02 6.63 12.11
CA GLY A 173 -6.00 7.12 13.48
C GLY A 173 -7.22 7.96 13.83
N TYR A 174 -7.70 8.81 12.92
CA TYR A 174 -8.93 9.58 13.13
C TYR A 174 -10.16 8.68 13.32
N VAL A 175 -10.37 7.72 12.43
CA VAL A 175 -11.52 6.79 12.53
C VAL A 175 -11.41 5.96 13.80
N HIS A 176 -10.22 5.45 14.12
CA HIS A 176 -9.97 4.69 15.34
C HIS A 176 -10.27 5.52 16.59
N TRP A 177 -9.77 6.76 16.67
CA TRP A 177 -10.04 7.68 17.78
C TRP A 177 -11.53 7.92 17.99
N GLN A 178 -12.28 8.17 16.92
CA GLN A 178 -13.72 8.39 17.03
C GLN A 178 -14.48 7.13 17.51
N LEU A 179 -13.99 5.94 17.20
CA LEU A 179 -14.60 4.68 17.62
C LEU A 179 -14.21 4.27 19.05
N SER A 180 -12.99 4.53 19.47
CA SER A 180 -12.40 4.04 20.73
C SER A 180 -12.25 5.11 21.80
N GLY A 181 -12.15 6.40 21.41
CA GLY A 181 -11.71 7.49 22.27
C GLY A 181 -10.20 7.60 22.44
N GLU A 182 -9.41 6.64 21.93
CA GLU A 182 -7.96 6.57 22.10
C GLU A 182 -7.23 7.18 20.91
N LYS A 183 -6.25 8.06 21.19
CA LYS A 183 -5.39 8.72 20.21
C LYS A 183 -4.11 7.90 20.02
N VAL A 184 -4.18 6.83 19.25
CA VAL A 184 -3.11 5.86 19.04
C VAL A 184 -3.00 5.49 17.56
N LEU A 185 -1.80 5.14 17.11
CA LEU A 185 -1.53 4.55 15.80
C LEU A 185 -0.77 3.23 15.96
N GLY A 186 -0.94 2.34 15.01
CA GLY A 186 -0.01 1.25 14.79
C GLY A 186 1.34 1.79 14.30
N VAL A 187 2.41 1.11 14.70
CA VAL A 187 3.78 1.54 14.40
C VAL A 187 4.02 1.66 12.89
N GLY A 188 3.35 0.83 12.08
CA GLY A 188 3.42 0.90 10.62
C GLY A 188 2.90 2.22 10.07
N ASP A 189 1.72 2.65 10.52
CA ASP A 189 1.13 3.93 10.09
C ASP A 189 1.84 5.14 10.72
N ALA A 190 2.25 5.03 11.99
CA ALA A 190 3.02 6.06 12.69
C ALA A 190 4.36 6.36 11.99
N SER A 191 5.01 5.33 11.41
CA SER A 191 6.25 5.48 10.64
C SER A 191 6.11 6.37 9.39
N GLY A 192 4.90 6.52 8.88
CA GLY A 192 4.56 7.45 7.80
C GLY A 192 4.22 8.87 8.26
N MET A 193 4.16 9.10 9.56
CA MET A 193 3.99 10.44 10.14
C MET A 193 5.33 11.07 10.52
N PHE A 194 6.14 10.30 11.23
CA PHE A 194 7.46 10.69 11.73
C PHE A 194 8.38 9.46 11.83
N PRO A 195 9.71 9.59 11.71
CA PRO A 195 10.64 8.46 11.85
C PRO A 195 10.47 7.69 13.15
N ILE A 196 10.51 6.36 13.04
CA ILE A 196 10.46 5.43 14.18
C ILE A 196 11.86 4.95 14.53
N ASP A 197 12.18 4.92 15.82
CA ASP A 197 13.31 4.20 16.36
C ASP A 197 12.91 2.72 16.49
N ILE A 198 13.54 1.86 15.68
CA ILE A 198 13.22 0.43 15.61
C ILE A 198 13.61 -0.35 16.87
N GLU A 199 14.48 0.21 17.74
CA GLU A 199 14.86 -0.43 19.02
C GLU A 199 13.77 -0.24 20.08
N THR A 200 13.09 0.91 20.04
CA THR A 200 12.04 1.24 21.02
C THR A 200 10.64 0.99 20.48
N GLY A 201 10.45 0.97 19.14
CA GLY A 201 9.14 0.89 18.50
C GLY A 201 8.32 2.16 18.64
N ASP A 202 8.95 3.29 18.98
CA ASP A 202 8.33 4.60 19.18
C ASP A 202 9.01 5.65 18.30
N TYR A 203 8.47 6.84 18.24
CA TYR A 203 9.07 7.97 17.49
C TYR A 203 10.53 8.22 17.89
N ASP A 204 11.38 8.49 16.91
CA ASP A 204 12.80 8.80 17.16
C ASP A 204 12.94 10.11 17.95
N ARG A 205 13.31 9.98 19.23
CA ARG A 205 13.43 11.09 20.17
C ARG A 205 14.56 12.04 19.82
N THR A 206 15.60 11.57 19.13
CA THR A 206 16.71 12.41 18.69
C THR A 206 16.23 13.32 17.56
N MET A 207 15.52 12.78 16.58
CA MET A 207 14.96 13.57 15.48
C MET A 207 13.83 14.47 15.98
N ALA A 208 13.01 14.04 16.93
CA ALA A 208 11.99 14.88 17.57
C ALA A 208 12.63 16.09 18.31
N ALA A 209 13.72 15.87 19.02
CA ALA A 209 14.48 16.96 19.66
C ALA A 209 15.12 17.91 18.63
N GLN A 210 15.65 17.39 17.51
CA GLN A 210 16.16 18.20 16.41
C GLN A 210 15.05 19.06 15.78
N PHE A 211 13.87 18.48 15.54
CA PHE A 211 12.70 19.21 15.06
C PHE A 211 12.30 20.35 16.02
N GLY A 212 12.19 20.04 17.30
CA GLY A 212 11.85 21.01 18.36
C GLY A 212 12.89 22.14 18.52
N ALA A 213 14.14 21.91 18.08
CA ALA A 213 15.20 22.92 18.12
C ALA A 213 15.15 23.93 16.95
N LEU A 214 14.38 23.67 15.90
CA LEU A 214 14.19 24.59 14.79
C LEU A 214 13.63 25.94 15.27
N ALA A 215 14.17 27.03 14.76
CA ALA A 215 13.86 28.38 15.28
C ALA A 215 12.36 28.70 15.27
N ARG A 216 11.66 28.34 14.16
CA ARG A 216 10.22 28.58 14.02
C ARG A 216 9.37 27.62 14.87
N VAL A 217 9.85 26.40 15.12
CA VAL A 217 9.15 25.39 15.93
C VAL A 217 9.21 25.75 17.41
N ARG A 218 10.35 26.25 17.91
CA ARG A 218 10.51 26.69 19.32
C ARG A 218 9.56 27.81 19.75
N GLU A 219 9.01 28.55 18.82
CA GLU A 219 8.07 29.66 19.10
C GLU A 219 6.62 29.16 19.25
N LEU A 220 6.35 27.90 18.94
CA LEU A 220 5.02 27.30 19.02
C LEU A 220 4.65 26.94 20.47
N PRO A 221 3.36 26.97 20.81
CA PRO A 221 2.89 26.65 22.16
C PRO A 221 2.86 25.15 22.50
N TRP A 222 3.26 24.28 21.58
CA TRP A 222 3.28 22.84 21.71
C TRP A 222 4.64 22.24 21.31
N GLN A 223 4.91 21.05 21.79
CA GLN A 223 6.02 20.22 21.34
C GLN A 223 5.51 19.09 20.47
N LEU A 224 6.36 18.47 19.65
CA LEU A 224 5.94 17.40 18.74
C LEU A 224 5.30 16.22 19.49
N ASP A 225 5.89 15.83 20.61
CA ASP A 225 5.39 14.74 21.48
C ASP A 225 3.99 15.02 22.06
N ASP A 226 3.58 16.30 22.16
CA ASP A 226 2.26 16.67 22.67
C ASP A 226 1.15 16.46 21.63
N VAL A 227 1.52 16.50 20.33
CA VAL A 227 0.54 16.52 19.23
C VAL A 227 0.49 15.21 18.45
N LEU A 228 1.54 14.38 18.51
CA LEU A 228 1.56 13.06 17.87
C LEU A 228 0.73 12.05 18.67
N PRO A 229 0.08 11.06 18.01
CA PRO A 229 -0.59 9.97 18.70
C PRO A 229 0.42 9.04 19.37
N ALA A 230 -0.01 8.30 20.39
CA ALA A 230 0.79 7.20 20.94
C ALA A 230 1.00 6.09 19.90
N VAL A 231 2.11 5.37 19.99
CA VAL A 231 2.44 4.26 19.08
C VAL A 231 2.18 2.93 19.79
N ALA A 232 1.61 1.97 19.06
CA ALA A 232 1.40 0.60 19.53
C ALA A 232 1.77 -0.40 18.42
N VAL A 233 2.18 -1.62 18.79
CA VAL A 233 2.53 -2.67 17.84
C VAL A 233 1.40 -3.68 17.67
N ALA A 234 1.40 -4.41 16.54
CA ALA A 234 0.42 -5.46 16.31
C ALA A 234 0.43 -6.50 17.43
N GLY A 235 -0.77 -6.91 17.90
CA GLY A 235 -0.97 -7.79 19.04
C GLY A 235 -1.26 -7.05 20.35
N GLU A 236 -0.96 -5.76 20.44
CA GLU A 236 -1.37 -4.93 21.56
C GLU A 236 -2.83 -4.44 21.39
N THR A 237 -3.47 -4.10 22.51
CA THR A 237 -4.79 -3.47 22.45
C THR A 237 -4.66 -1.96 22.38
N ALA A 238 -5.35 -1.35 21.44
CA ALA A 238 -5.43 0.10 21.25
C ALA A 238 -6.77 0.68 21.75
N GLY A 239 -7.33 0.10 22.80
CA GLY A 239 -8.61 0.50 23.35
C GLY A 239 -9.75 -0.44 22.99
N ARG A 240 -10.97 0.03 23.18
CA ARG A 240 -12.19 -0.73 22.91
C ARG A 240 -13.23 0.15 22.23
N LEU A 241 -14.05 -0.46 21.40
CA LEU A 241 -15.22 0.20 20.81
C LEU A 241 -16.12 0.73 21.93
N THR A 242 -16.31 2.04 21.98
CA THR A 242 -17.16 2.71 22.97
C THR A 242 -18.64 2.60 22.61
N ASP A 243 -19.55 2.98 23.52
CA ASP A 243 -20.99 3.04 23.22
C ASP A 243 -21.29 4.07 22.11
N ASP A 244 -20.58 5.21 22.12
CA ASP A 244 -20.71 6.24 21.09
C ASP A 244 -20.12 5.76 19.77
N GLY A 245 -18.94 5.12 19.81
CA GLY A 245 -18.30 4.52 18.63
C GLY A 245 -19.15 3.41 18.01
N ALA A 246 -19.80 2.57 18.80
CA ALA A 246 -20.71 1.54 18.31
C ALA A 246 -21.92 2.16 17.58
N ARG A 247 -22.51 3.20 18.15
CA ARG A 247 -23.61 3.95 17.51
C ARG A 247 -23.15 4.71 16.26
N LEU A 248 -21.92 5.20 16.27
CA LEU A 248 -21.34 5.90 15.12
C LEU A 248 -21.09 4.93 13.96
N LEU A 249 -20.56 3.73 14.25
CA LEU A 249 -20.30 2.71 13.23
C LEU A 249 -21.59 2.05 12.72
N ASP A 250 -22.48 1.73 13.66
CA ASP A 250 -23.77 1.09 13.39
C ASP A 250 -24.94 1.95 13.92
N PRO A 251 -25.44 2.91 13.12
CA PRO A 251 -26.63 3.70 13.51
C PRO A 251 -27.89 2.86 13.72
N GLY A 252 -27.91 1.62 13.22
CA GLY A 252 -28.98 0.64 13.46
C GLY A 252 -29.01 0.11 14.90
N GLY A 253 -27.90 0.30 15.65
CA GLY A 253 -27.79 -0.02 17.07
C GLY A 253 -27.75 -1.51 17.39
N THR A 254 -27.38 -2.36 16.42
CA THR A 254 -27.26 -3.81 16.61
C THR A 254 -25.91 -4.20 17.20
N LEU A 255 -24.84 -3.49 16.79
CA LEU A 255 -23.47 -3.74 17.25
C LEU A 255 -23.29 -3.26 18.71
N ARG A 256 -22.74 -4.11 19.55
CA ARG A 256 -22.47 -3.84 20.96
C ARG A 256 -21.08 -3.25 21.15
N ALA A 257 -20.96 -2.30 22.09
CA ALA A 257 -19.71 -1.78 22.58
C ALA A 257 -18.85 -2.83 23.31
N GLY A 258 -17.61 -2.44 23.65
CA GLY A 258 -16.68 -3.27 24.43
C GLY A 258 -15.78 -4.18 23.58
N VAL A 259 -15.94 -4.21 22.26
CA VAL A 259 -15.08 -4.97 21.33
C VAL A 259 -13.63 -4.44 21.44
N PRO A 260 -12.62 -5.30 21.68
CA PRO A 260 -11.22 -4.88 21.62
C PRO A 260 -10.85 -4.34 20.24
N MET A 261 -10.07 -3.27 20.20
CA MET A 261 -9.56 -2.70 18.97
C MET A 261 -8.05 -2.87 18.90
N CYS A 262 -7.55 -3.38 17.77
CA CYS A 262 -6.11 -3.43 17.51
C CYS A 262 -5.62 -2.06 17.02
N PRO A 263 -4.29 -1.80 17.06
CA PRO A 263 -3.74 -0.55 16.55
C PRO A 263 -4.15 -0.30 15.10
N PRO A 264 -4.61 0.91 14.76
CA PRO A 264 -4.97 1.25 13.38
C PRO A 264 -3.72 1.35 12.52
N GLU A 265 -3.79 0.87 11.27
CA GLU A 265 -2.63 0.73 10.39
C GLU A 265 -2.83 1.40 9.03
N GLY A 266 -1.71 1.67 8.35
CA GLY A 266 -1.70 2.08 6.96
C GLY A 266 -1.94 0.91 6.00
N ASP A 267 -2.44 1.22 4.80
CA ASP A 267 -2.72 0.25 3.73
C ASP A 267 -1.47 -0.54 3.28
N ALA A 268 -0.28 0.07 3.36
CA ALA A 268 0.99 -0.61 3.08
C ALA A 268 1.24 -1.76 4.07
N GLY A 269 1.13 -1.51 5.39
CA GLY A 269 1.31 -2.51 6.43
C GLY A 269 0.30 -3.64 6.34
N THR A 270 -0.99 -3.32 6.16
CA THR A 270 -2.04 -4.34 6.01
C THR A 270 -1.89 -5.14 4.71
N GLY A 271 -1.38 -4.54 3.63
CA GLY A 271 -1.02 -5.23 2.41
C GLY A 271 0.11 -6.25 2.61
N MET A 272 1.11 -5.93 3.44
CA MET A 272 2.17 -6.88 3.81
C MET A 272 1.63 -8.06 4.63
N VAL A 273 0.71 -7.81 5.56
CA VAL A 273 0.01 -8.85 6.32
C VAL A 273 -0.79 -9.77 5.40
N ALA A 274 -1.56 -9.18 4.47
CA ALA A 274 -2.37 -9.93 3.51
C ALA A 274 -1.55 -10.79 2.53
N THR A 275 -0.26 -10.54 2.41
CA THR A 275 0.67 -11.29 1.55
C THR A 275 1.68 -12.14 2.32
N ASN A 276 1.55 -12.22 3.65
CA ASN A 276 2.52 -12.90 4.53
C ASN A 276 3.97 -12.42 4.33
N SER A 277 4.15 -11.12 4.06
CA SER A 277 5.44 -10.50 3.73
C SER A 277 5.91 -9.59 4.86
N VAL A 278 5.83 -10.07 6.11
CA VAL A 278 6.17 -9.31 7.33
C VAL A 278 7.49 -9.73 7.99
N ALA A 279 8.11 -10.79 7.49
CA ALA A 279 9.38 -11.28 8.05
C ALA A 279 10.57 -10.59 7.35
N PRO A 280 11.71 -10.38 8.05
CA PRO A 280 12.95 -9.91 7.44
C PRO A 280 13.33 -10.74 6.20
N ARG A 281 13.90 -10.12 5.20
CA ARG A 281 14.31 -10.70 3.90
C ARG A 281 13.15 -11.16 3.02
N THR A 282 11.92 -10.78 3.36
CA THR A 282 10.75 -10.96 2.51
C THR A 282 10.19 -9.62 2.08
N GLY A 283 9.27 -9.63 1.15
CA GLY A 283 8.57 -8.44 0.73
C GLY A 283 7.41 -8.72 -0.20
N ASN A 284 6.73 -7.67 -0.63
CA ASN A 284 5.69 -7.77 -1.63
C ASN A 284 5.84 -6.73 -2.74
N VAL A 285 5.26 -7.04 -3.89
CA VAL A 285 5.13 -6.11 -5.03
C VAL A 285 3.66 -6.02 -5.42
N SER A 286 3.14 -4.81 -5.41
CA SER A 286 1.86 -4.47 -6.01
C SER A 286 2.10 -3.81 -7.36
N ALA A 287 1.63 -4.41 -8.48
CA ALA A 287 1.80 -3.84 -9.81
C ALA A 287 0.45 -3.61 -10.50
N GLY A 288 0.14 -2.33 -10.66
CA GLY A 288 -1.01 -1.80 -11.37
C GLY A 288 -0.62 -0.54 -12.14
N THR A 289 -1.43 0.52 -12.08
CA THR A 289 -1.14 1.84 -12.67
C THR A 289 0.21 2.40 -12.19
N SER A 290 0.53 2.19 -10.91
CA SER A 290 1.84 2.38 -10.29
C SER A 290 2.39 1.05 -9.79
N ILE A 291 3.66 1.00 -9.39
CA ILE A 291 4.28 -0.19 -8.81
C ILE A 291 4.90 0.18 -7.46
N PHE A 292 4.60 -0.65 -6.46
CA PHE A 292 5.21 -0.55 -5.13
C PHE A 292 5.91 -1.85 -4.79
N ALA A 293 7.13 -1.76 -4.30
CA ALA A 293 7.81 -2.88 -3.66
C ALA A 293 8.13 -2.52 -2.21
N MET A 294 7.74 -3.40 -1.30
CA MET A 294 8.00 -3.30 0.13
C MET A 294 8.97 -4.41 0.49
N VAL A 295 10.11 -4.08 1.08
CA VAL A 295 11.16 -5.05 1.47
C VAL A 295 11.44 -4.91 2.96
N VAL A 296 11.23 -5.97 3.73
CA VAL A 296 11.55 -6.00 5.16
C VAL A 296 13.05 -6.18 5.33
N LEU A 297 13.69 -5.21 5.96
CA LEU A 297 15.13 -5.11 6.13
C LEU A 297 15.61 -5.88 7.38
N GLU A 298 16.81 -6.42 7.33
CA GLU A 298 17.49 -6.99 8.51
C GLU A 298 18.27 -5.93 9.32
N HIS A 299 18.60 -4.81 8.67
CA HIS A 299 19.37 -3.71 9.26
C HIS A 299 19.04 -2.39 8.56
N PRO A 300 19.26 -1.24 9.20
CA PRO A 300 19.10 0.07 8.56
C PRO A 300 19.99 0.22 7.33
N LEU A 301 19.57 1.06 6.38
CA LEU A 301 20.38 1.43 5.22
C LEU A 301 21.60 2.23 5.64
N GLY A 302 22.69 2.10 4.89
CA GLY A 302 23.97 2.79 5.17
C GLY A 302 23.97 4.27 4.78
N GLY A 303 22.98 4.74 4.01
CA GLY A 303 22.89 6.12 3.55
C GLY A 303 21.46 6.61 3.36
N VAL A 304 21.33 7.92 3.14
CA VAL A 304 20.04 8.54 2.80
C VAL A 304 19.79 8.40 1.30
N HIS A 305 18.69 7.79 0.95
CA HIS A 305 18.24 7.63 -0.44
C HIS A 305 16.86 8.29 -0.57
N ARG A 306 16.79 9.38 -1.35
CA ARG A 306 15.53 10.10 -1.56
C ARG A 306 14.52 9.29 -2.39
N GLU A 307 14.99 8.27 -3.06
CA GLU A 307 14.22 7.34 -3.88
C GLU A 307 13.59 6.21 -3.07
N ILE A 308 13.98 6.06 -1.80
CA ILE A 308 13.51 4.99 -0.90
C ILE A 308 12.84 5.62 0.31
N ASP A 309 11.60 5.25 0.54
CA ASP A 309 10.93 5.60 1.78
C ASP A 309 11.16 4.50 2.82
N LEU A 310 11.47 4.90 4.04
CA LEU A 310 11.66 3.99 5.15
C LEU A 310 10.45 4.06 6.08
N VAL A 311 9.72 2.97 6.15
CA VAL A 311 8.55 2.79 7.03
C VAL A 311 8.76 1.52 7.85
N THR A 312 7.76 1.07 8.61
CA THR A 312 7.85 -0.17 9.37
C THR A 312 6.71 -1.14 9.05
N THR A 313 6.92 -2.42 9.35
CA THR A 313 5.83 -3.40 9.43
C THR A 313 4.94 -3.08 10.64
N PRO A 314 3.73 -3.67 10.74
CA PRO A 314 2.88 -3.53 11.94
C PRO A 314 3.49 -4.06 13.25
N VAL A 315 4.64 -4.74 13.19
CA VAL A 315 5.41 -5.21 14.38
C VAL A 315 6.69 -4.40 14.61
N GLY A 316 6.95 -3.35 13.82
CA GLY A 316 8.07 -2.43 13.99
C GLY A 316 9.35 -2.79 13.22
N ASP A 317 9.37 -3.88 12.42
CA ASP A 317 10.53 -4.17 11.57
C ASP A 317 10.63 -3.15 10.43
N LEU A 318 11.87 -2.70 10.16
CA LEU A 318 12.13 -1.67 9.14
C LEU A 318 11.81 -2.17 7.73
N VAL A 319 11.17 -1.33 6.95
CA VAL A 319 10.77 -1.61 5.57
C VAL A 319 11.29 -0.53 4.63
N ALA A 320 11.97 -0.95 3.57
CA ALA A 320 12.28 -0.09 2.44
C ALA A 320 11.18 -0.17 1.39
N MET A 321 10.59 0.97 1.03
CA MET A 321 9.58 1.07 0.00
C MET A 321 10.16 1.71 -1.26
N VAL A 322 10.09 0.98 -2.37
CA VAL A 322 10.38 1.46 -3.73
C VAL A 322 9.06 1.80 -4.40
N HIS A 323 8.86 3.06 -4.75
CA HIS A 323 7.65 3.53 -5.40
C HIS A 323 7.94 3.99 -6.83
N CYS A 324 7.28 3.40 -7.83
CA CYS A 324 7.32 3.81 -9.23
C CYS A 324 5.96 4.40 -9.62
N ASN A 325 5.96 5.65 -10.06
CA ASN A 325 4.72 6.34 -10.48
C ASN A 325 4.11 5.71 -11.74
N ASN A 326 4.96 5.14 -12.60
CA ASN A 326 4.57 4.62 -13.90
C ASN A 326 4.65 3.09 -13.91
N GLY A 327 3.49 2.43 -13.89
CA GLY A 327 3.34 0.99 -13.97
C GLY A 327 2.80 0.52 -15.32
N THR A 328 1.62 -0.11 -15.33
CA THR A 328 1.07 -0.80 -16.50
C THR A 328 0.35 0.09 -17.51
N SER A 329 0.08 1.36 -17.22
CA SER A 329 -0.83 2.19 -18.02
C SER A 329 -0.43 2.35 -19.50
N ASP A 330 0.87 2.48 -19.79
CA ASP A 330 1.36 2.51 -21.18
C ASP A 330 1.21 1.13 -21.86
N LEU A 331 1.51 0.06 -21.14
CA LEU A 331 1.31 -1.32 -21.61
C LEU A 331 -0.17 -1.58 -21.92
N ASP A 332 -1.09 -1.10 -21.07
CA ASP A 332 -2.54 -1.23 -21.26
C ASP A 332 -3.02 -0.49 -22.51
N ALA A 333 -2.43 0.68 -22.81
CA ALA A 333 -2.72 1.41 -24.06
C ALA A 333 -2.31 0.60 -25.31
N TRP A 334 -1.17 -0.04 -25.29
CA TRP A 334 -0.73 -0.92 -26.39
C TRP A 334 -1.61 -2.16 -26.53
N VAL A 335 -1.98 -2.81 -25.43
CA VAL A 335 -2.93 -3.94 -25.44
C VAL A 335 -4.27 -3.50 -26.02
N GLY A 336 -4.76 -2.30 -25.66
CA GLY A 336 -5.96 -1.70 -26.21
C GLY A 336 -5.89 -1.52 -27.73
N LEU A 337 -4.75 -1.05 -28.26
CA LEU A 337 -4.52 -0.89 -29.69
C LEU A 337 -4.61 -2.24 -30.44
N PHE A 338 -4.05 -3.31 -29.90
CA PHE A 338 -4.17 -4.65 -30.50
C PHE A 338 -5.61 -5.17 -30.45
N ALA A 339 -6.35 -4.91 -29.37
CA ALA A 339 -7.77 -5.24 -29.28
C ALA A 339 -8.62 -4.49 -30.34
N GLU A 340 -8.32 -3.21 -30.57
CA GLU A 340 -8.96 -2.42 -31.63
C GLU A 340 -8.64 -2.96 -33.03
N PHE A 341 -7.40 -3.34 -33.27
CA PHE A 341 -7.01 -3.98 -34.53
C PHE A 341 -7.78 -5.29 -34.76
N ALA A 342 -7.85 -6.17 -33.76
CA ALA A 342 -8.60 -7.43 -33.85
C ALA A 342 -10.08 -7.17 -34.18
N ARG A 343 -10.71 -6.24 -33.49
CA ARG A 343 -12.11 -5.84 -33.73
C ARG A 343 -12.29 -5.29 -35.16
N SER A 344 -11.38 -4.45 -35.63
CA SER A 344 -11.41 -3.90 -36.99
C SER A 344 -11.26 -4.98 -38.06
N ALA A 345 -10.59 -6.09 -37.75
CA ALA A 345 -10.46 -7.27 -38.60
C ALA A 345 -11.65 -8.25 -38.45
N GLY A 346 -12.69 -7.88 -37.68
CA GLY A 346 -13.88 -8.71 -37.47
C GLY A 346 -13.71 -9.81 -36.42
N VAL A 347 -12.70 -9.71 -35.54
CA VAL A 347 -12.44 -10.67 -34.47
C VAL A 347 -12.77 -10.02 -33.12
N GLU A 348 -13.84 -10.46 -32.48
CA GLU A 348 -14.20 -10.03 -31.11
C GLU A 348 -13.47 -10.92 -30.10
N LEU A 349 -12.67 -10.30 -29.25
CA LEU A 349 -11.93 -10.97 -28.17
C LEU A 349 -12.27 -10.29 -26.84
N ASP A 350 -12.48 -11.08 -25.79
CA ASP A 350 -12.58 -10.53 -24.43
C ASP A 350 -11.22 -10.09 -23.91
N SER A 351 -11.22 -9.23 -22.91
CA SER A 351 -10.00 -8.65 -22.32
C SER A 351 -9.02 -9.73 -21.83
N THR A 352 -9.51 -10.79 -21.18
CA THR A 352 -8.65 -11.87 -20.67
C THR A 352 -7.91 -12.59 -21.79
N THR A 353 -8.59 -12.85 -22.89
CA THR A 353 -8.00 -13.48 -24.09
C THR A 353 -6.95 -12.58 -24.73
N VAL A 354 -7.20 -11.26 -24.84
CA VAL A 354 -6.24 -10.31 -25.42
C VAL A 354 -4.98 -10.26 -24.57
N TYR A 355 -5.09 -9.99 -23.27
CA TYR A 355 -3.93 -9.95 -22.36
C TYR A 355 -3.21 -11.29 -22.33
N GLY A 356 -3.93 -12.41 -22.18
CA GLY A 356 -3.33 -13.74 -22.14
C GLY A 356 -2.52 -14.06 -23.38
N THR A 357 -3.05 -13.75 -24.57
CA THR A 357 -2.36 -13.97 -25.84
C THR A 357 -1.11 -13.11 -25.98
N LEU A 358 -1.24 -11.79 -25.75
CA LEU A 358 -0.12 -10.86 -25.92
C LEU A 358 0.99 -11.10 -24.89
N TYR A 359 0.65 -11.40 -23.66
CA TYR A 359 1.62 -11.70 -22.61
C TYR A 359 2.34 -13.04 -22.89
N ALA A 360 1.63 -14.08 -23.32
CA ALA A 360 2.25 -15.35 -23.70
C ALA A 360 3.25 -15.14 -24.84
N GLN A 361 2.95 -14.30 -25.83
CA GLN A 361 3.88 -13.96 -26.90
C GLN A 361 5.17 -13.32 -26.37
N ALA A 362 5.13 -12.54 -25.29
CA ALA A 362 6.34 -11.95 -24.72
C ALA A 362 7.37 -12.99 -24.25
N LEU A 363 6.92 -14.18 -23.83
CA LEU A 363 7.84 -15.26 -23.42
C LEU A 363 8.57 -15.93 -24.61
N GLU A 364 8.03 -15.80 -25.82
CA GLU A 364 8.65 -16.28 -27.06
C GLU A 364 9.67 -15.26 -27.64
N GLY A 365 9.71 -14.05 -27.07
CA GLY A 365 10.65 -13.01 -27.48
C GLY A 365 12.07 -13.25 -27.00
N ASP A 366 13.01 -12.58 -27.65
CA ASP A 366 14.40 -12.57 -27.19
C ASP A 366 14.50 -12.07 -25.76
N PRO A 367 15.34 -12.65 -24.90
CA PRO A 367 15.41 -12.28 -23.49
C PRO A 367 15.60 -10.79 -23.20
N ASP A 368 16.28 -10.06 -24.12
CA ASP A 368 16.51 -8.60 -24.02
C ASP A 368 15.50 -7.75 -24.80
N GLY A 369 14.43 -8.34 -25.35
CA GLY A 369 13.47 -7.66 -26.23
C GLY A 369 13.98 -7.43 -27.66
N GLY A 370 15.02 -8.18 -28.12
CA GLY A 370 15.52 -8.14 -29.50
C GLY A 370 16.15 -6.81 -29.91
N GLY A 371 16.73 -6.05 -28.98
CA GLY A 371 17.35 -4.76 -29.25
C GLY A 371 16.34 -3.59 -29.34
N LEU A 372 15.08 -3.81 -29.02
CA LEU A 372 14.07 -2.76 -28.90
C LEU A 372 14.19 -2.02 -27.55
N LEU A 373 13.61 -0.82 -27.46
CA LEU A 373 13.62 0.03 -26.27
C LEU A 373 12.28 0.71 -26.11
N ALA A 374 11.76 0.74 -24.90
CA ALA A 374 10.58 1.52 -24.53
C ALA A 374 10.79 2.23 -23.20
N TYR A 375 10.13 3.37 -23.05
CA TYR A 375 9.92 4.10 -21.80
C TYR A 375 8.42 4.24 -21.60
N ASN A 376 7.95 3.88 -20.40
CA ASN A 376 6.52 3.89 -20.05
C ASN A 376 6.11 5.11 -19.23
N TYR A 377 6.90 6.18 -19.24
CA TYR A 377 6.71 7.36 -18.42
C TYR A 377 5.57 8.24 -18.93
N LEU A 378 4.39 8.11 -18.34
CA LEU A 378 3.22 8.98 -18.58
C LEU A 378 3.22 10.21 -17.67
N SER A 379 3.96 10.15 -16.57
CA SER A 379 4.12 11.22 -15.58
C SER A 379 5.57 11.30 -15.11
N GLY A 380 5.87 12.25 -14.22
CA GLY A 380 7.17 12.32 -13.57
C GLY A 380 7.52 11.03 -12.83
N GLU A 381 8.82 10.73 -12.75
CA GLU A 381 9.34 9.51 -12.12
C GLU A 381 10.56 9.84 -11.26
N PRO A 382 10.40 9.93 -9.93
CA PRO A 382 11.48 10.30 -9.01
C PRO A 382 12.71 9.40 -9.11
N LEU A 383 12.50 8.07 -9.23
CA LEU A 383 13.58 7.09 -9.39
C LEU A 383 14.42 7.32 -10.66
N ALA A 384 13.85 7.94 -11.69
CA ALA A 384 14.53 8.32 -12.93
C ALA A 384 14.97 9.80 -12.95
N SER A 385 14.72 10.56 -11.87
CA SER A 385 14.91 12.01 -11.78
C SER A 385 14.24 12.75 -12.94
N LEU A 386 12.96 12.47 -13.15
CA LEU A 386 12.10 13.06 -14.19
C LEU A 386 10.91 13.76 -13.53
N ASP A 387 10.74 15.06 -13.78
CA ASP A 387 9.56 15.84 -13.34
C ASP A 387 8.33 15.57 -14.23
N HIS A 388 8.57 15.20 -15.48
CA HIS A 388 7.55 14.85 -16.47
C HIS A 388 7.99 13.61 -17.22
N GLY A 389 7.05 12.94 -17.91
CA GLY A 389 7.34 11.78 -18.74
C GLY A 389 6.82 11.92 -20.17
N ARG A 390 7.38 11.14 -21.08
CA ARG A 390 6.88 10.94 -22.45
C ARG A 390 7.02 9.47 -22.79
N PRO A 391 5.91 8.72 -22.99
CA PRO A 391 6.01 7.34 -23.41
C PRO A 391 6.68 7.26 -24.78
N LEU A 392 7.75 6.48 -24.88
CA LEU A 392 8.53 6.35 -26.11
C LEU A 392 8.75 4.89 -26.46
N PHE A 393 8.69 4.61 -27.76
CA PHE A 393 9.18 3.37 -28.34
C PHE A 393 10.25 3.67 -29.38
N ALA A 394 11.42 3.08 -29.22
CA ALA A 394 12.56 3.30 -30.10
C ALA A 394 13.19 1.98 -30.55
N ARG A 395 13.77 1.97 -31.75
CA ARG A 395 14.54 0.86 -32.29
C ARG A 395 15.70 1.32 -33.15
N THR A 396 16.77 0.56 -33.12
CA THR A 396 17.85 0.70 -34.10
C THR A 396 17.51 -0.07 -35.39
N PRO A 397 18.18 0.23 -36.52
CA PRO A 397 17.98 -0.53 -37.76
C PRO A 397 18.18 -2.05 -37.61
N ASN A 398 18.98 -2.48 -36.64
CA ASN A 398 19.27 -3.88 -36.35
C ASN A 398 18.32 -4.50 -35.31
N GLY A 399 17.42 -3.72 -34.71
CA GLY A 399 16.42 -4.22 -33.76
C GLY A 399 15.44 -5.17 -34.43
N ARG A 400 15.20 -6.33 -33.79
CA ARG A 400 14.32 -7.39 -34.32
C ARG A 400 12.87 -7.10 -33.96
N MET A 401 12.17 -6.39 -34.85
CA MET A 401 10.78 -6.05 -34.68
C MET A 401 9.88 -7.26 -34.95
N SER A 402 9.27 -7.78 -33.87
CA SER A 402 8.26 -8.85 -33.92
C SER A 402 7.28 -8.64 -32.79
N LEU A 403 6.09 -9.23 -32.85
CA LEU A 403 5.12 -9.15 -31.75
C LEU A 403 5.68 -9.69 -30.42
N PRO A 404 6.38 -10.85 -30.38
CA PRO A 404 7.05 -11.32 -29.18
C PRO A 404 8.03 -10.32 -28.58
N ASN A 405 8.95 -9.78 -29.38
CA ASN A 405 9.93 -8.80 -28.90
C ASN A 405 9.30 -7.47 -28.50
N PHE A 406 8.28 -7.01 -29.21
CA PHE A 406 7.53 -5.81 -28.88
C PHE A 406 6.87 -5.93 -27.49
N MET A 407 6.09 -6.98 -27.28
CA MET A 407 5.40 -7.21 -26.00
C MET A 407 6.38 -7.42 -24.86
N ARG A 408 7.46 -8.18 -25.09
CA ARG A 408 8.50 -8.36 -24.08
C ARG A 408 9.16 -7.03 -23.71
N THR A 409 9.47 -6.17 -24.68
CA THR A 409 10.07 -4.85 -24.44
C THR A 409 9.19 -3.98 -23.57
N HIS A 410 7.87 -3.94 -23.80
CA HIS A 410 6.96 -3.16 -22.97
C HIS A 410 6.80 -3.72 -21.55
N LEU A 411 6.82 -5.05 -21.38
CA LEU A 411 6.85 -5.68 -20.07
C LEU A 411 8.17 -5.40 -19.31
N LEU A 412 9.31 -5.42 -20.01
CA LEU A 412 10.61 -5.05 -19.43
C LEU A 412 10.62 -3.57 -19.04
N ALA A 413 10.05 -2.67 -19.88
CA ALA A 413 9.93 -1.24 -19.59
C ALA A 413 9.07 -0.98 -18.32
N THR A 414 7.95 -1.69 -18.20
CA THR A 414 7.07 -1.59 -17.01
C THR A 414 7.82 -1.90 -15.71
N LEU A 415 8.78 -2.83 -15.73
CA LEU A 415 9.55 -3.24 -14.57
C LEU A 415 10.91 -2.53 -14.44
N ALA A 416 11.31 -1.71 -15.41
CA ALA A 416 12.64 -1.11 -15.46
C ALA A 416 12.91 -0.16 -14.28
N THR A 417 11.96 0.69 -13.94
CA THR A 417 12.09 1.63 -12.82
C THR A 417 12.14 0.90 -11.47
N LEU A 418 11.31 -0.13 -11.29
CA LEU A 418 11.39 -1.00 -10.11
C LEU A 418 12.78 -1.63 -9.98
N ARG A 419 13.35 -2.10 -11.10
CA ARG A 419 14.70 -2.67 -11.12
C ARG A 419 15.74 -1.65 -10.66
N GLU A 420 15.64 -0.36 -11.02
CA GLU A 420 16.58 0.67 -10.54
C GLU A 420 16.52 0.81 -9.02
N GLY A 421 15.33 0.88 -8.43
CA GLY A 421 15.17 0.94 -6.98
C GLY A 421 15.66 -0.33 -6.27
N MET A 422 15.37 -1.50 -6.83
CA MET A 422 15.84 -2.76 -6.26
C MET A 422 17.36 -2.94 -6.40
N ASP A 423 17.99 -2.46 -7.48
CA ASP A 423 19.45 -2.44 -7.62
C ASP A 423 20.12 -1.55 -6.55
N LEU A 424 19.47 -0.44 -6.16
CA LEU A 424 19.93 0.39 -5.05
C LEU A 424 19.93 -0.42 -3.74
N LEU A 425 18.83 -1.08 -3.39
CA LEU A 425 18.73 -1.87 -2.18
C LEU A 425 19.70 -3.07 -2.18
N VAL A 426 19.63 -3.90 -3.20
CA VAL A 426 20.36 -5.18 -3.24
C VAL A 426 21.85 -5.00 -3.53
N THR A 427 22.22 -4.03 -4.40
CA THR A 427 23.61 -3.90 -4.86
C THR A 427 24.40 -2.85 -4.09
N ARG A 428 23.77 -1.71 -3.71
CA ARG A 428 24.48 -0.64 -3.00
C ARG A 428 24.39 -0.82 -1.47
N GLU A 429 23.19 -1.15 -0.99
CA GLU A 429 22.91 -1.31 0.44
C GLU A 429 23.10 -2.76 0.94
N ASN A 430 23.38 -3.71 0.04
CA ASN A 430 23.56 -5.13 0.35
C ASN A 430 22.36 -5.78 1.06
N VAL A 431 21.15 -5.30 0.78
CA VAL A 431 19.93 -5.87 1.33
C VAL A 431 19.74 -7.29 0.80
N ALA A 432 19.63 -8.25 1.71
CA ALA A 432 19.32 -9.62 1.36
C ALA A 432 17.80 -9.80 1.17
N LEU A 433 17.41 -10.56 0.15
CA LEU A 433 16.01 -10.81 -0.18
C LEU A 433 15.84 -12.26 -0.59
N ASP A 434 15.06 -13.03 0.18
CA ASP A 434 14.85 -14.46 -0.05
C ASP A 434 13.63 -14.74 -0.92
N SER A 435 12.58 -13.92 -0.80
CA SER A 435 11.34 -14.09 -1.53
C SER A 435 10.53 -12.79 -1.62
N MET A 436 9.76 -12.66 -2.71
CA MET A 436 8.78 -11.60 -2.87
C MET A 436 7.41 -12.19 -3.21
N PHE A 437 6.37 -11.63 -2.63
CA PHE A 437 5.00 -11.93 -3.03
C PHE A 437 4.49 -10.87 -4.00
N ALA A 438 3.94 -11.28 -5.14
CA ALA A 438 3.47 -10.35 -6.16
C ALA A 438 1.95 -10.40 -6.34
N HIS A 439 1.33 -9.23 -6.47
CA HIS A 439 -0.10 -9.08 -6.73
C HIS A 439 -0.40 -7.87 -7.61
N GLY A 440 -1.65 -7.75 -8.06
CA GLY A 440 -2.09 -6.67 -8.94
C GLY A 440 -2.35 -7.10 -10.37
N GLY A 441 -2.69 -6.13 -11.22
CA GLY A 441 -3.14 -6.38 -12.60
C GLY A 441 -2.15 -7.13 -13.47
N LEU A 442 -0.86 -6.84 -13.32
CA LEU A 442 0.23 -7.45 -14.09
C LEU A 442 0.31 -8.97 -13.91
N PHE A 443 -0.13 -9.49 -12.76
CA PHE A 443 -0.01 -10.90 -12.38
C PHE A 443 -1.30 -11.71 -12.62
N LYS A 444 -2.36 -11.09 -13.14
CA LYS A 444 -3.61 -11.81 -13.52
C LYS A 444 -3.37 -12.81 -14.65
N THR A 445 -2.43 -12.50 -15.56
CA THR A 445 -1.95 -13.47 -16.54
C THR A 445 -0.85 -14.30 -15.90
N ARG A 446 -1.19 -15.55 -15.56
CA ARG A 446 -0.27 -16.47 -14.85
C ARG A 446 1.08 -16.56 -15.53
N THR A 447 2.13 -16.74 -14.74
CA THR A 447 3.52 -17.02 -15.13
C THR A 447 4.27 -15.83 -15.73
N VAL A 448 3.69 -15.04 -16.65
CA VAL A 448 4.44 -14.07 -17.46
C VAL A 448 4.99 -12.91 -16.61
N GLY A 449 4.10 -12.14 -15.96
CA GLY A 449 4.51 -11.02 -15.09
C GLY A 449 5.41 -11.51 -13.95
N GLN A 450 5.07 -12.64 -13.35
CA GLN A 450 5.82 -13.26 -12.27
C GLN A 450 7.25 -13.64 -12.68
N ARG A 451 7.42 -14.30 -13.83
CA ARG A 451 8.73 -14.72 -14.35
C ARG A 451 9.61 -13.51 -14.69
N LEU A 452 9.04 -12.47 -15.31
CA LEU A 452 9.79 -11.27 -15.65
C LEU A 452 10.12 -10.43 -14.40
N LEU A 453 9.23 -10.40 -13.42
CA LEU A 453 9.54 -9.77 -12.13
C LEU A 453 10.66 -10.52 -11.41
N ALA A 454 10.61 -11.86 -11.35
CA ALA A 454 11.67 -12.65 -10.72
C ALA A 454 13.05 -12.36 -11.39
N ALA A 455 13.09 -12.23 -12.71
CA ALA A 455 14.29 -11.83 -13.43
C ALA A 455 14.72 -10.38 -13.12
N ALA A 456 13.75 -9.46 -13.03
CA ALA A 456 14.03 -8.06 -12.71
C ALA A 456 14.68 -7.90 -11.34
N ILE A 457 14.16 -8.53 -10.31
CA ILE A 457 14.62 -8.38 -8.92
C ILE A 457 15.61 -9.47 -8.48
N ARG A 458 15.89 -10.45 -9.32
CA ARG A 458 16.79 -11.61 -9.08
C ARG A 458 16.42 -12.42 -7.83
N THR A 459 15.14 -12.49 -7.53
CA THR A 459 14.61 -13.13 -6.33
C THR A 459 13.40 -14.00 -6.71
N PRO A 460 13.20 -15.15 -6.05
CA PRO A 460 11.98 -15.93 -6.24
C PRO A 460 10.72 -15.10 -5.97
N VAL A 461 9.75 -15.19 -6.87
CA VAL A 461 8.48 -14.47 -6.77
C VAL A 461 7.36 -15.48 -6.62
N SER A 462 6.53 -15.26 -5.61
CA SER A 462 5.32 -16.04 -5.35
C SER A 462 4.09 -15.24 -5.74
N VAL A 463 3.11 -15.93 -6.34
CA VAL A 463 1.76 -15.41 -6.59
C VAL A 463 0.78 -16.43 -6.03
N GLY A 464 -0.27 -15.96 -5.37
CA GLY A 464 -1.29 -16.84 -4.79
C GLY A 464 -2.67 -16.19 -4.84
N GLU A 465 -3.69 -16.95 -4.49
CA GLU A 465 -5.02 -16.40 -4.26
C GLU A 465 -4.99 -15.59 -2.96
N ILE A 466 -4.85 -14.28 -3.07
CA ILE A 466 -5.16 -13.36 -1.98
C ILE A 466 -6.68 -13.26 -1.95
N ALA A 467 -7.28 -13.39 -0.76
CA ALA A 467 -8.68 -13.01 -0.60
C ALA A 467 -8.84 -11.64 -1.26
N GLY A 468 -9.76 -11.51 -2.22
CA GLY A 468 -9.86 -10.37 -3.15
C GLY A 468 -10.11 -8.99 -2.49
N GLU A 469 -10.03 -8.97 -1.16
CA GLU A 469 -10.30 -7.82 -0.29
C GLU A 469 -9.03 -7.11 0.23
N GLY A 470 -7.83 -7.60 -0.10
CA GLY A 470 -6.56 -6.90 0.11
C GLY A 470 -6.32 -6.41 1.53
N GLY A 471 -6.13 -5.09 1.71
CA GLY A 471 -5.78 -4.48 2.99
C GLY A 471 -6.86 -4.60 4.05
N ALA A 472 -8.15 -4.60 3.70
CA ALA A 472 -9.23 -4.84 4.66
C ALA A 472 -9.15 -6.24 5.28
N TRP A 473 -8.77 -7.24 4.49
CA TRP A 473 -8.51 -8.60 4.99
C TRP A 473 -7.25 -8.62 5.87
N GLY A 474 -6.17 -7.95 5.45
CA GLY A 474 -4.97 -7.79 6.26
C GLY A 474 -5.25 -7.13 7.61
N MET A 475 -6.12 -6.11 7.64
CA MET A 475 -6.55 -5.47 8.89
C MET A 475 -7.39 -6.42 9.76
N ALA A 476 -8.27 -7.22 9.14
CA ALA A 476 -9.02 -8.23 9.88
C ALA A 476 -8.11 -9.32 10.48
N LEU A 477 -7.01 -9.67 9.79
CA LEU A 477 -6.00 -10.59 10.31
C LEU A 477 -5.22 -10.01 11.51
N LEU A 478 -4.89 -8.71 11.49
CA LEU A 478 -4.29 -8.03 12.65
C LEU A 478 -5.26 -8.01 13.85
N ALA A 479 -6.53 -7.76 13.60
CA ALA A 479 -7.56 -7.84 14.64
C ALA A 479 -7.72 -9.28 15.15
N ASP A 480 -7.65 -10.29 14.26
CA ASP A 480 -7.71 -11.70 14.65
C ASP A 480 -6.46 -12.14 15.43
N PHE A 481 -5.28 -11.63 15.08
CA PHE A 481 -4.06 -11.86 15.84
C PHE A 481 -4.17 -11.33 17.29
N LEU A 482 -4.66 -10.10 17.49
CA LEU A 482 -4.98 -9.57 18.82
C LEU A 482 -5.96 -10.47 19.58
N ARG A 483 -7.05 -10.89 18.92
CA ARG A 483 -8.09 -11.75 19.52
C ARG A 483 -7.56 -13.13 19.90
N ASP A 484 -6.72 -13.72 19.05
CA ASP A 484 -6.22 -15.09 19.20
C ASP A 484 -5.31 -15.22 20.44
N GLY A 485 -4.33 -14.34 20.58
CA GLY A 485 -3.45 -14.23 21.72
C GLY A 485 -2.58 -15.47 22.04
N ARG A 486 -2.57 -16.49 21.16
CA ARG A 486 -1.77 -17.73 21.32
C ARG A 486 -0.35 -17.59 20.78
N TYR A 487 -0.11 -16.63 19.92
CA TYR A 487 1.14 -16.41 19.22
C TYR A 487 1.79 -15.12 19.70
N ASP A 488 3.07 -15.18 20.03
CA ASP A 488 3.86 -14.00 20.41
C ASP A 488 4.31 -13.19 19.19
N ARG A 489 4.36 -13.82 17.99
CA ARG A 489 4.83 -13.20 16.76
C ARG A 489 3.78 -13.27 15.67
N LEU A 490 3.55 -12.15 15.02
CA LEU A 490 2.61 -12.04 13.89
C LEU A 490 2.95 -13.01 12.74
N GLY A 491 4.23 -13.11 12.37
CA GLY A 491 4.68 -14.03 11.32
C GLY A 491 4.36 -15.50 11.62
N ASP A 492 4.50 -15.94 12.87
CA ASP A 492 4.17 -17.31 13.28
C ASP A 492 2.66 -17.57 13.21
N TYR A 493 1.85 -16.61 13.63
CA TYR A 493 0.39 -16.66 13.49
C TYR A 493 -0.02 -16.77 12.00
N LEU A 494 0.50 -15.89 11.16
CA LEU A 494 0.18 -15.89 9.73
C LEU A 494 0.57 -17.22 9.07
N ALA A 495 1.78 -17.70 9.29
CA ALA A 495 2.27 -18.95 8.70
C ALA A 495 1.49 -20.18 9.17
N SER A 496 1.15 -20.24 10.47
CA SER A 496 0.56 -21.44 11.09
C SER A 496 -0.96 -21.51 10.96
N GLU A 497 -1.67 -20.37 11.06
CA GLU A 497 -3.13 -20.35 11.07
C GLU A 497 -3.73 -19.92 9.72
N VAL A 498 -3.14 -18.90 9.08
CA VAL A 498 -3.75 -18.28 7.90
C VAL A 498 -3.22 -18.93 6.61
N PHE A 499 -1.90 -18.92 6.42
CA PHE A 499 -1.28 -19.32 5.15
C PHE A 499 -0.83 -20.78 5.11
N ARG A 500 -1.04 -21.57 6.16
CA ARG A 500 -0.63 -22.98 6.21
C ARG A 500 -1.11 -23.82 5.02
N LYS A 501 -2.28 -23.50 4.48
CA LYS A 501 -2.92 -24.22 3.36
C LYS A 501 -3.01 -23.39 2.10
N ALA A 502 -2.38 -22.20 2.08
CA ALA A 502 -2.44 -21.34 0.91
C ALA A 502 -1.67 -22.00 -0.24
N GLU A 503 -2.32 -22.10 -1.39
CA GLU A 503 -1.67 -22.54 -2.61
C GLU A 503 -0.98 -21.33 -3.23
N THR A 504 0.35 -21.34 -3.23
CA THR A 504 1.17 -20.33 -3.88
C THR A 504 2.01 -20.98 -4.98
N GLU A 505 2.07 -20.33 -6.12
CA GLU A 505 3.00 -20.69 -7.20
C GLU A 505 4.23 -19.81 -7.07
N THR A 506 5.41 -20.41 -6.97
CA THR A 506 6.69 -19.68 -6.87
C THR A 506 7.53 -19.93 -8.10
N ILE A 507 8.03 -18.86 -8.72
CA ILE A 507 8.95 -18.92 -9.85
C ILE A 507 10.29 -18.33 -9.41
N ALA A 508 11.35 -19.13 -9.55
CA ALA A 508 12.72 -18.67 -9.37
C ALA A 508 13.19 -17.89 -10.61
N PRO A 509 14.16 -16.96 -10.44
CA PRO A 509 14.77 -16.28 -11.58
C PRO A 509 15.36 -17.28 -12.58
N VAL A 510 15.13 -17.07 -13.89
CA VAL A 510 15.69 -17.86 -14.97
C VAL A 510 16.90 -17.10 -15.53
N ASP A 511 18.07 -17.75 -15.62
CA ASP A 511 19.35 -17.12 -15.98
C ASP A 511 19.32 -16.35 -17.32
N ASP A 512 18.66 -16.91 -18.34
CA ASP A 512 18.51 -16.25 -19.63
C ASP A 512 17.68 -14.97 -19.54
N ASP A 513 16.61 -14.97 -18.73
CA ASP A 513 15.77 -13.80 -18.52
C ASP A 513 16.50 -12.74 -17.68
N VAL A 514 17.27 -13.13 -16.67
CA VAL A 514 18.11 -12.23 -15.87
C VAL A 514 19.14 -11.54 -16.76
N THR A 515 19.88 -12.33 -17.56
CA THR A 515 20.90 -11.83 -18.48
C THR A 515 20.28 -10.91 -19.54
N GLY A 516 19.12 -11.28 -20.06
CA GLY A 516 18.36 -10.49 -21.02
C GLY A 516 17.86 -9.17 -20.41
N PHE A 517 17.33 -9.22 -19.19
CA PHE A 517 16.90 -8.03 -18.48
C PHE A 517 18.08 -7.08 -18.22
N ASP A 518 19.23 -7.61 -17.81
CA ASP A 518 20.46 -6.81 -17.62
C ASP A 518 20.92 -6.15 -18.93
N ALA A 519 20.82 -6.84 -20.05
CA ALA A 519 21.13 -6.27 -21.36
C ALA A 519 20.13 -5.17 -21.75
N TYR A 520 18.84 -5.37 -21.46
CA TYR A 520 17.80 -4.35 -21.63
C TYR A 520 18.08 -3.12 -20.76
N MET A 521 18.39 -3.28 -19.47
CA MET A 521 18.67 -2.18 -18.54
C MET A 521 19.90 -1.35 -18.96
N ARG A 522 20.96 -1.99 -19.47
CA ARG A 522 22.09 -1.21 -20.04
C ARG A 522 21.64 -0.31 -21.19
N ARG A 523 20.78 -0.79 -22.07
CA ARG A 523 20.22 -0.03 -23.18
C ARG A 523 19.25 1.06 -22.71
N HIS A 524 18.40 0.73 -21.74
CA HIS A 524 17.45 1.65 -21.11
C HIS A 524 18.19 2.84 -20.49
N ARG A 525 19.20 2.59 -19.65
CA ARG A 525 20.03 3.65 -19.03
C ARG A 525 20.77 4.50 -20.08
N ALA A 526 21.35 3.88 -21.09
CA ALA A 526 22.04 4.59 -22.16
C ALA A 526 21.11 5.48 -23.00
N GLY A 527 19.84 5.09 -23.13
CA GLY A 527 18.83 5.83 -23.89
C GLY A 527 18.10 6.93 -23.12
N MET A 528 18.27 7.06 -21.80
CA MET A 528 17.59 8.08 -20.99
C MET A 528 17.75 9.54 -21.50
N PRO A 529 18.87 9.95 -22.13
CA PRO A 529 18.96 11.26 -22.77
C PRO A 529 17.90 11.50 -23.85
N VAL A 530 17.44 10.43 -24.54
CA VAL A 530 16.38 10.53 -25.56
C VAL A 530 15.04 10.86 -24.89
N GLU A 531 14.72 10.22 -23.78
CA GLU A 531 13.52 10.49 -22.99
C GLU A 531 13.53 11.96 -22.50
N ARG A 532 14.66 12.42 -21.91
CA ARG A 532 14.81 13.81 -21.48
C ARG A 532 14.63 14.81 -22.61
N SER A 533 15.22 14.53 -23.78
CA SER A 533 15.06 15.37 -24.99
C SER A 533 13.61 15.36 -25.49
N ALA A 534 12.89 14.24 -25.38
CA ALA A 534 11.48 14.19 -25.76
C ALA A 534 10.60 15.02 -24.81
N ILE A 535 10.88 14.99 -23.50
CA ILE A 535 10.21 15.85 -22.52
C ILE A 535 10.41 17.33 -22.87
N GLU A 536 11.64 17.74 -23.16
CA GLU A 536 11.97 19.11 -23.54
C GLU A 536 11.32 19.55 -24.86
N ALA A 537 11.29 18.65 -25.85
CA ALA A 537 10.85 19.00 -27.21
C ALA A 537 9.33 18.93 -27.41
N LEU A 538 8.63 18.06 -26.68
CA LEU A 538 7.18 17.83 -26.86
C LEU A 538 6.32 18.54 -25.81
N GLY A 539 6.92 19.25 -24.87
CA GLY A 539 6.26 20.12 -23.89
C GLY A 539 5.63 19.37 -22.74
#